data_e8985bd5537f072d70a0aa60343fe7f6
#
_entry.id   e8985bd5537f072d70a0aa60343fe7f6
#
_cell.length_a   1.000
_cell.length_b   1.000
_cell.length_c   1.000
_cell.angle_alpha   90.00
_cell.angle_beta   90.00
_cell.angle_gamma   90.00
#
_symmetry.space_group_name_H-M   'P 1'
#
loop_
_entity.id
_entity.type
_entity.pdbx_description
1 polymer ?
#
loop_
_entity_poly.entity_id
_entity_poly.type
_entity_poly.pdbx_seq_one_letter_code
_entity_poly.pdbx_strand_id
1 'polypeptide(L)'
;MTVESTNEEIRELTLLEQIESDPDVNQSTLAQQLGVAVGTVNWHLKRLVAKGYVKVKRAQRRKLRYIITSQGISRRARLTVSYVEHSMQLYRKTRRRVQQLLTEVRAAGFDGVHIDKYNGDPEDIADICRLTCLEQGMSILKSEIPGPTLGIRGHKVQLEWGKAK
;
A
#
# COMPACT_ATOMS: atom_id res chain seq x y z
N MET A 1 -7.28 -8.66 11.26
CA MET A 1 -7.67 -7.44 10.50
C MET A 1 -7.88 -7.87 9.06
N THR A 2 -9.05 -7.62 8.51
CA THR A 2 -9.39 -7.94 7.11
C THR A 2 -8.81 -6.86 6.19
N VAL A 3 -8.57 -7.18 4.92
CA VAL A 3 -8.05 -6.23 3.90
C VAL A 3 -8.95 -4.99 3.78
N GLU A 4 -10.25 -5.14 3.97
CA GLU A 4 -11.22 -4.03 3.97
C GLU A 4 -11.00 -3.04 5.11
N SER A 5 -10.69 -3.52 6.33
CA SER A 5 -10.43 -2.64 7.47
C SER A 5 -9.16 -1.81 7.28
N THR A 6 -8.14 -2.38 6.66
CA THR A 6 -6.88 -1.68 6.34
C THR A 6 -7.12 -0.58 5.29
N ASN A 7 -7.90 -0.86 4.25
CA ASN A 7 -8.24 0.14 3.23
C ASN A 7 -9.08 1.30 3.80
N GLU A 8 -9.97 1.01 4.74
CA GLU A 8 -10.76 2.03 5.42
C GLU A 8 -9.88 2.94 6.29
N GLU A 9 -8.93 2.37 7.03
CA GLU A 9 -7.97 3.11 7.85
C GLU A 9 -7.04 3.99 7.00
N ILE A 10 -6.56 3.51 5.86
CA ILE A 10 -5.74 4.29 4.93
C ILE A 10 -6.53 5.49 4.39
N ARG A 11 -7.79 5.28 3.99
CA ARG A 11 -8.66 6.39 3.53
C ARG A 11 -8.92 7.41 4.64
N GLU A 12 -9.15 6.95 5.87
CA GLU A 12 -9.33 7.81 7.04
C GLU A 12 -8.06 8.64 7.29
N LEU A 13 -6.88 8.02 7.23
CA LEU A 13 -5.58 8.68 7.38
C LEU A 13 -5.39 9.76 6.30
N THR A 14 -5.54 9.41 5.03
CA THR A 14 -5.38 10.34 3.92
C THR A 14 -6.32 11.53 4.03
N LEU A 15 -7.59 11.31 4.41
CA LEU A 15 -8.54 12.41 4.61
C LEU A 15 -8.12 13.35 5.73
N LEU A 16 -7.64 12.83 6.86
CA LEU A 16 -7.16 13.66 7.97
C LEU A 16 -5.91 14.46 7.59
N GLU A 17 -5.00 13.89 6.82
CA GLU A 17 -3.80 14.57 6.30
C GLU A 17 -4.16 15.69 5.32
N GLN A 18 -5.08 15.44 4.39
CA GLN A 18 -5.52 16.45 3.43
C GLN A 18 -6.25 17.61 4.09
N ILE A 19 -7.11 17.34 5.07
CA ILE A 19 -7.83 18.37 5.83
C ILE A 19 -6.85 19.22 6.65
N GLU A 20 -5.81 18.63 7.20
CA GLU A 20 -4.79 19.37 7.95
C GLU A 20 -3.93 20.26 7.03
N SER A 21 -3.57 19.74 5.87
CA SER A 21 -2.79 20.45 4.85
C SER A 21 -3.57 21.59 4.20
N ASP A 22 -4.84 21.34 3.86
CA ASP A 22 -5.75 22.32 3.23
C ASP A 22 -7.15 22.26 3.85
N PRO A 23 -7.45 23.10 4.85
CA PRO A 23 -8.78 23.16 5.47
C PRO A 23 -9.91 23.57 4.53
N ASP A 24 -9.59 24.19 3.41
CA ASP A 24 -10.56 24.67 2.41
C ASP A 24 -10.74 23.68 1.24
N VAL A 25 -10.11 22.51 1.32
CA VAL A 25 -10.22 21.43 0.32
C VAL A 25 -11.68 21.03 0.10
N ASN A 26 -12.08 20.88 -1.15
CA ASN A 26 -13.43 20.45 -1.49
C ASN A 26 -13.54 18.94 -1.64
N GLN A 27 -14.77 18.41 -1.52
CA GLN A 27 -15.02 16.98 -1.58
C GLN A 27 -14.67 16.35 -2.94
N SER A 28 -14.76 17.09 -4.02
CA SER A 28 -14.41 16.60 -5.36
C SER A 28 -12.90 16.41 -5.49
N THR A 29 -12.10 17.33 -4.97
CA THR A 29 -10.64 17.21 -4.93
C THR A 29 -10.21 16.00 -4.07
N LEU A 30 -10.82 15.86 -2.89
CA LEU A 30 -10.58 14.68 -2.03
C LEU A 30 -10.94 13.36 -2.72
N ALA A 31 -12.06 13.34 -3.45
CA ALA A 31 -12.51 12.17 -4.20
C ALA A 31 -11.51 11.79 -5.31
N GLN A 32 -11.00 12.77 -6.03
CA GLN A 32 -9.99 12.57 -7.08
C GLN A 32 -8.69 12.03 -6.49
N GLN A 33 -8.20 12.61 -5.39
CA GLN A 33 -6.97 12.18 -4.72
C GLN A 33 -7.06 10.76 -4.16
N LEU A 34 -8.23 10.38 -3.64
CA LEU A 34 -8.50 9.05 -3.08
C LEU A 34 -8.89 8.01 -4.14
N GLY A 35 -9.13 8.42 -5.39
CA GLY A 35 -9.62 7.52 -6.44
C GLY A 35 -11.00 6.92 -6.15
N VAL A 36 -11.89 7.67 -5.47
CA VAL A 36 -13.23 7.21 -5.06
C VAL A 36 -14.32 8.19 -5.48
N ALA A 37 -15.57 7.76 -5.42
CA ALA A 37 -16.71 8.64 -5.68
C ALA A 37 -16.87 9.72 -4.59
N VAL A 38 -17.37 10.90 -4.96
CA VAL A 38 -17.63 12.02 -4.02
C VAL A 38 -18.56 11.58 -2.88
N GLY A 39 -19.55 10.73 -3.16
CA GLY A 39 -20.44 10.17 -2.14
C GLY A 39 -19.70 9.37 -1.05
N THR A 40 -18.65 8.63 -1.44
CA THR A 40 -17.79 7.90 -0.51
C THR A 40 -17.03 8.86 0.41
N VAL A 41 -16.45 9.93 -0.15
CA VAL A 41 -15.77 10.96 0.63
C VAL A 41 -16.75 11.63 1.62
N ASN A 42 -17.95 12.00 1.15
CA ASN A 42 -18.97 12.59 2.00
C ASN A 42 -19.35 11.67 3.18
N TRP A 43 -19.48 10.38 2.92
CA TRP A 43 -19.75 9.38 3.97
C TRP A 43 -18.61 9.31 5.01
N HIS A 44 -17.36 9.24 4.58
CA HIS A 44 -16.21 9.26 5.48
C HIS A 44 -16.13 10.57 6.28
N LEU A 45 -16.32 11.73 5.63
CA LEU A 45 -16.31 13.02 6.32
C LEU A 45 -17.39 13.12 7.38
N LYS A 46 -18.61 12.65 7.10
CA LYS A 46 -19.70 12.57 8.10
C LYS A 46 -19.30 11.72 9.29
N ARG A 47 -18.66 10.58 9.07
CA ARG A 47 -18.13 9.72 10.16
C ARG A 47 -17.07 10.43 10.99
N LEU A 48 -16.11 11.11 10.35
CA LEU A 48 -15.06 11.87 11.05
C LEU A 48 -15.65 12.98 11.92
N VAL A 49 -16.67 13.66 11.41
CA VAL A 49 -17.40 14.71 12.16
C VAL A 49 -18.17 14.09 13.33
N ALA A 50 -18.90 13.00 13.11
CA ALA A 50 -19.66 12.31 14.15
C ALA A 50 -18.76 11.77 15.27
N LYS A 51 -17.54 11.34 14.95
CA LYS A 51 -16.52 10.89 15.91
C LYS A 51 -15.76 12.05 16.59
N GLY A 52 -16.04 13.30 16.22
CA GLY A 52 -15.37 14.47 16.77
C GLY A 52 -13.93 14.68 16.30
N TYR A 53 -13.47 13.97 15.25
CA TYR A 53 -12.12 14.12 14.70
C TYR A 53 -11.99 15.34 13.80
N VAL A 54 -13.09 15.76 13.17
CA VAL A 54 -13.17 16.91 12.28
C VAL A 54 -14.36 17.77 12.69
N LYS A 55 -14.20 19.10 12.65
CA LYS A 55 -15.28 20.08 12.75
C LYS A 55 -15.51 20.70 11.39
N VAL A 56 -16.78 21.00 11.09
CA VAL A 56 -17.17 21.73 9.87
C VAL A 56 -17.61 23.13 10.24
N LYS A 57 -17.03 24.14 9.59
CA LYS A 57 -17.49 25.54 9.65
C LYS A 57 -18.01 25.94 8.27
N ARG A 58 -19.07 26.72 8.24
CA ARG A 58 -19.48 27.39 7.02
C ARG A 58 -18.56 28.58 6.79
N ALA A 59 -17.83 28.56 5.69
CA ALA A 59 -17.12 29.73 5.18
C ALA A 59 -18.09 30.56 4.33
N GLN A 60 -17.67 31.78 3.95
CA GLN A 60 -18.48 32.65 3.09
C GLN A 60 -18.89 31.96 1.78
N ARG A 61 -20.09 32.24 1.25
CA ARG A 61 -20.62 31.73 -0.03
C ARG A 61 -20.76 30.21 -0.15
N ARG A 62 -21.35 29.53 0.85
CA ARG A 62 -21.67 28.09 0.83
C ARG A 62 -20.47 27.15 0.80
N LYS A 63 -19.23 27.63 0.96
CA LYS A 63 -18.07 26.74 1.13
C LYS A 63 -18.07 26.14 2.53
N LEU A 64 -17.80 24.85 2.61
CA LEU A 64 -17.53 24.16 3.87
C LEU A 64 -16.02 24.19 4.12
N ARG A 65 -15.65 24.49 5.35
CA ARG A 65 -14.27 24.41 5.82
C ARG A 65 -14.16 23.31 6.84
N TYR A 66 -13.24 22.40 6.63
CA TYR A 66 -12.96 21.29 7.53
C TYR A 66 -11.81 21.67 8.46
N ILE A 67 -11.95 21.36 9.73
CA ILE A 67 -10.92 21.66 10.73
C ILE A 67 -10.67 20.41 11.54
N ILE A 68 -9.43 19.94 11.54
CA ILE A 68 -9.02 18.82 12.38
C ILE A 68 -9.03 19.24 13.85
N THR A 69 -9.55 18.39 14.72
CA THR A 69 -9.56 18.60 16.16
C THR A 69 -8.33 17.97 16.83
N SER A 70 -8.08 18.27 18.10
CA SER A 70 -7.01 17.59 18.87
C SER A 70 -7.19 16.07 18.91
N GLN A 71 -8.44 15.59 18.97
CA GLN A 71 -8.75 14.16 18.85
C GLN A 71 -8.46 13.62 17.46
N GLY A 72 -8.73 14.42 16.40
CA GLY A 72 -8.40 14.09 15.02
C GLY A 72 -6.88 13.98 14.79
N ILE A 73 -6.10 14.90 15.35
CA ILE A 73 -4.62 14.83 15.32
C ILE A 73 -4.13 13.54 16.00
N SER A 74 -4.65 13.24 17.18
CA SER A 74 -4.29 12.00 17.91
C SER A 74 -4.69 10.74 17.13
N ARG A 75 -5.86 10.75 16.48
CA ARG A 75 -6.32 9.65 15.63
C ARG A 75 -5.41 9.47 14.41
N ARG A 76 -5.05 10.57 13.72
CA ARG A 76 -4.12 10.55 12.59
C ARG A 76 -2.77 9.94 12.98
N ALA A 77 -2.20 10.40 14.10
CA ALA A 77 -0.92 9.87 14.57
C ALA A 77 -0.97 8.35 14.80
N ARG A 78 -2.05 7.84 15.43
CA ARG A 78 -2.24 6.39 15.62
C ARG A 78 -2.38 5.64 14.31
N LEU A 79 -3.11 6.19 13.34
CA LEU A 79 -3.25 5.59 12.01
C LEU A 79 -1.92 5.54 11.27
N THR A 80 -1.11 6.60 11.35
CA THR A 80 0.22 6.63 10.76
C THR A 80 1.12 5.52 11.34
N VAL A 81 1.14 5.36 12.66
CA VAL A 81 1.92 4.29 13.31
C VAL A 81 1.41 2.92 12.85
N SER A 82 0.10 2.69 12.86
CA SER A 82 -0.52 1.43 12.40
C SER A 82 -0.17 1.12 10.94
N TYR A 83 -0.20 2.13 10.07
CA TYR A 83 0.19 1.99 8.66
C TYR A 83 1.67 1.58 8.51
N VAL A 84 2.58 2.23 9.23
CA VAL A 84 4.02 1.90 9.19
C VAL A 84 4.27 0.49 9.71
N GLU A 85 3.65 0.11 10.84
CA GLU A 85 3.79 -1.22 11.41
C GLU A 85 3.31 -2.31 10.44
N HIS A 86 2.15 -2.08 9.80
CA HIS A 86 1.58 -3.01 8.82
C HIS A 86 2.49 -3.14 7.59
N SER A 87 2.99 -2.03 7.07
CA SER A 87 3.92 -2.01 5.93
C SER A 87 5.22 -2.75 6.26
N MET A 88 5.76 -2.56 7.47
CA MET A 88 6.95 -3.27 7.93
C MET A 88 6.72 -4.78 8.11
N GLN A 89 5.55 -5.18 8.57
CA GLN A 89 5.17 -6.60 8.67
C GLN A 89 5.08 -7.24 7.29
N LEU A 90 4.44 -6.57 6.32
CA LEU A 90 4.35 -7.03 4.94
C LEU A 90 5.75 -7.18 4.33
N TYR A 91 6.60 -6.16 4.46
CA TYR A 91 7.99 -6.21 4.01
C TYR A 91 8.73 -7.43 4.57
N ARG A 92 8.74 -7.60 5.90
CA ARG A 92 9.43 -8.72 6.57
C ARG A 92 8.91 -10.09 6.13
N LYS A 93 7.60 -10.23 5.98
CA LYS A 93 6.96 -11.47 5.53
C LYS A 93 7.35 -11.80 4.10
N THR A 94 7.24 -10.84 3.19
CA THR A 94 7.59 -11.00 1.78
C THR A 94 9.07 -11.31 1.63
N ARG A 95 9.95 -10.54 2.28
CA ARG A 95 11.41 -10.77 2.27
C ARG A 95 11.78 -12.18 2.74
N ARG A 96 11.22 -12.65 3.86
CA ARG A 96 11.46 -14.03 4.33
C ARG A 96 11.02 -15.07 3.31
N ARG A 97 9.86 -14.88 2.70
CA ARG A 97 9.35 -15.78 1.67
C ARG A 97 10.28 -15.83 0.46
N VAL A 98 10.71 -14.69 -0.03
CA VAL A 98 11.66 -14.60 -1.15
C VAL A 98 12.98 -15.29 -0.78
N GLN A 99 13.55 -15.04 0.41
CA GLN A 99 14.77 -15.71 0.85
C GLN A 99 14.65 -17.24 0.85
N GLN A 100 13.52 -17.79 1.30
CA GLN A 100 13.25 -19.24 1.23
C GLN A 100 13.25 -19.74 -0.22
N LEU A 101 12.53 -19.04 -1.12
CA LEU A 101 12.47 -19.41 -2.53
C LEU A 101 13.86 -19.33 -3.21
N LEU A 102 14.65 -18.30 -2.90
CA LEU A 102 16.01 -18.19 -3.44
C LEU A 102 16.95 -19.30 -2.93
N THR A 103 16.72 -19.81 -1.73
CA THR A 103 17.44 -21.00 -1.22
C THR A 103 17.10 -22.24 -2.06
N GLU A 104 15.83 -22.44 -2.41
CA GLU A 104 15.39 -23.52 -3.30
C GLU A 104 16.01 -23.38 -4.69
N VAL A 105 16.04 -22.15 -5.24
CA VAL A 105 16.66 -21.84 -6.54
C VAL A 105 18.16 -22.22 -6.56
N ARG A 106 18.90 -21.81 -5.52
CA ARG A 106 20.33 -22.18 -5.40
C ARG A 106 20.56 -23.68 -5.27
N ALA A 107 19.73 -24.35 -4.49
CA ALA A 107 19.79 -25.79 -4.34
C ALA A 107 19.57 -26.53 -5.67
N ALA A 108 18.80 -25.92 -6.58
CA ALA A 108 18.59 -26.43 -7.93
C ALA A 108 19.71 -26.03 -8.93
N GLY A 109 20.75 -25.31 -8.49
CA GLY A 109 21.92 -24.95 -9.29
C GLY A 109 21.78 -23.67 -10.11
N PHE A 110 20.79 -22.82 -9.80
CA PHE A 110 20.60 -21.52 -10.46
C PHE A 110 21.18 -20.38 -9.64
N ASP A 111 21.76 -19.39 -10.30
CA ASP A 111 22.32 -18.16 -9.73
C ASP A 111 21.50 -16.91 -10.06
N GLY A 112 20.36 -17.09 -10.76
CA GLY A 112 19.45 -16.02 -11.15
C GLY A 112 17.99 -16.45 -11.24
N VAL A 113 17.11 -15.44 -11.19
CA VAL A 113 15.65 -15.62 -11.28
C VAL A 113 15.03 -14.51 -12.15
N HIS A 114 13.91 -14.82 -12.76
CA HIS A 114 13.01 -13.80 -13.29
C HIS A 114 12.09 -13.28 -12.20
N ILE A 115 11.62 -12.05 -12.36
CA ILE A 115 10.55 -11.48 -11.53
C ILE A 115 9.40 -11.13 -12.45
N ASP A 116 8.27 -11.81 -12.29
CA ASP A 116 7.07 -11.62 -13.09
C ASP A 116 5.91 -11.15 -12.19
N LYS A 117 5.23 -10.09 -12.63
CA LYS A 117 4.04 -9.55 -11.98
C LYS A 117 2.92 -9.39 -13.01
N TYR A 118 1.68 -9.65 -12.60
CA TYR A 118 0.52 -9.32 -13.43
C TYR A 118 0.21 -7.82 -13.41
N ASN A 119 -0.45 -7.35 -14.46
CA ASN A 119 -0.97 -5.99 -14.49
C ASN A 119 -1.93 -5.77 -13.32
N GLY A 120 -1.63 -4.76 -12.49
CA GLY A 120 -2.39 -4.43 -11.29
C GLY A 120 -1.82 -4.97 -9.97
N ASP A 121 -0.80 -5.84 -10.01
CA ASP A 121 -0.10 -6.27 -8.81
C ASP A 121 0.76 -5.13 -8.22
N PRO A 122 0.89 -5.07 -6.86
CA PRO A 122 1.63 -4.00 -6.20
C PRO A 122 3.11 -3.96 -6.61
N GLU A 123 3.62 -2.80 -7.02
CA GLU A 123 5.03 -2.59 -7.34
C GLU A 123 5.92 -2.84 -6.13
N ASP A 124 5.47 -2.46 -4.93
CA ASP A 124 6.19 -2.63 -3.67
C ASP A 124 6.66 -4.08 -3.45
N ILE A 125 5.83 -5.07 -3.84
CA ILE A 125 6.19 -6.49 -3.72
C ILE A 125 7.30 -6.85 -4.70
N ALA A 126 7.26 -6.33 -5.92
CA ALA A 126 8.31 -6.55 -6.91
C ALA A 126 9.64 -5.92 -6.46
N ASP A 127 9.59 -4.74 -5.87
CA ASP A 127 10.77 -4.07 -5.33
C ASP A 127 11.38 -4.84 -4.16
N ILE A 128 10.56 -5.39 -3.26
CA ILE A 128 11.06 -6.27 -2.19
C ILE A 128 11.74 -7.51 -2.78
N CYS A 129 11.20 -8.11 -3.84
CA CYS A 129 11.83 -9.23 -4.53
C CYS A 129 13.18 -8.83 -5.12
N ARG A 130 13.25 -7.69 -5.83
CA ARG A 130 14.51 -7.16 -6.43
C ARG A 130 15.57 -6.90 -5.36
N LEU A 131 15.21 -6.19 -4.30
CA LEU A 131 16.11 -5.88 -3.20
C LEU A 131 16.62 -7.15 -2.51
N THR A 132 15.74 -8.13 -2.27
CA THR A 132 16.13 -9.40 -1.63
C THR A 132 17.05 -10.22 -2.54
N CYS A 133 16.83 -10.22 -3.85
CA CYS A 133 17.75 -10.84 -4.81
C CYS A 133 19.14 -10.20 -4.71
N LEU A 134 19.22 -8.86 -4.74
CA LEU A 134 20.49 -8.14 -4.61
C LEU A 134 21.20 -8.44 -3.29
N GLU A 135 20.50 -8.42 -2.16
CA GLU A 135 21.04 -8.76 -0.84
C GLU A 135 21.62 -10.19 -0.78
N GLN A 136 20.99 -11.11 -1.50
CA GLN A 136 21.40 -12.52 -1.55
C GLN A 136 22.43 -12.79 -2.66
N GLY A 137 22.85 -11.79 -3.44
CA GLY A 137 23.74 -11.99 -4.59
C GLY A 137 23.12 -12.87 -5.69
N MET A 138 21.80 -12.81 -5.84
CA MET A 138 21.05 -13.50 -6.89
C MET A 138 20.83 -12.57 -8.07
N SER A 139 21.17 -13.00 -9.27
CA SER A 139 20.98 -12.20 -10.49
C SER A 139 19.51 -12.11 -10.90
N ILE A 140 19.10 -10.96 -11.44
CA ILE A 140 17.79 -10.84 -12.10
C ILE A 140 18.00 -11.12 -13.58
N LEU A 141 17.39 -12.21 -14.06
CA LEU A 141 17.56 -12.70 -15.43
C LEU A 141 16.80 -11.84 -16.43
N LYS A 142 17.41 -11.66 -17.62
CA LYS A 142 16.71 -11.09 -18.78
C LYS A 142 15.80 -12.13 -19.41
N SER A 143 14.77 -11.67 -20.12
CA SER A 143 13.72 -12.54 -20.69
C SER A 143 14.22 -13.65 -21.62
N GLU A 144 15.40 -13.47 -22.22
CA GLU A 144 15.99 -14.44 -23.16
C GLU A 144 16.72 -15.59 -22.46
N ILE A 145 17.04 -15.46 -21.17
CA ILE A 145 17.80 -16.46 -20.40
C ILE A 145 16.80 -17.40 -19.73
N PRO A 146 16.86 -18.71 -19.97
CA PRO A 146 15.97 -19.65 -19.27
C PRO A 146 16.29 -19.72 -17.78
N GLY A 147 15.27 -19.72 -16.94
CA GLY A 147 15.47 -19.78 -15.49
C GLY A 147 14.15 -19.79 -14.69
N PRO A 148 14.24 -20.03 -13.37
CA PRO A 148 13.09 -19.98 -12.49
C PRO A 148 12.56 -18.55 -12.36
N THR A 149 11.26 -18.43 -12.06
CA THR A 149 10.54 -17.16 -11.99
C THR A 149 9.92 -16.99 -10.60
N LEU A 150 10.14 -15.82 -9.99
CA LEU A 150 9.36 -15.37 -8.84
C LEU A 150 8.07 -14.72 -9.37
N GLY A 151 6.99 -15.47 -9.37
CA GLY A 151 5.66 -15.02 -9.80
C GLY A 151 4.97 -14.28 -8.64
N ILE A 152 4.54 -13.03 -8.90
CA ILE A 152 3.82 -12.19 -7.93
C ILE A 152 2.33 -12.28 -8.26
N ARG A 153 1.51 -12.50 -7.22
CA ARG A 153 0.04 -12.55 -7.30
C ARG A 153 -0.53 -11.83 -6.08
N GLY A 154 -0.90 -10.58 -6.24
CA GLY A 154 -1.25 -9.71 -5.12
C GLY A 154 -0.08 -9.56 -4.15
N HIS A 155 -0.28 -9.96 -2.89
CA HIS A 155 0.78 -9.92 -1.87
C HIS A 155 1.52 -11.26 -1.67
N LYS A 156 1.34 -12.21 -2.58
CA LYS A 156 2.00 -13.53 -2.50
C LYS A 156 3.09 -13.65 -3.55
N VAL A 157 4.20 -14.27 -3.16
CA VAL A 157 5.31 -14.62 -4.07
C VAL A 157 5.43 -16.13 -4.12
N GLN A 158 5.48 -16.68 -5.33
CA GLN A 158 5.58 -18.10 -5.62
C GLN A 158 6.75 -18.35 -6.56
N LEU A 159 7.37 -19.54 -6.45
CA LEU A 159 8.40 -19.97 -7.37
C LEU A 159 7.74 -20.77 -8.50
N GLU A 160 7.98 -20.36 -9.72
CA GLU A 160 7.55 -21.04 -10.92
C GLU A 160 8.80 -21.55 -11.66
N TRP A 161 8.89 -22.84 -11.84
CA TRP A 161 9.96 -23.46 -12.62
C TRP A 161 9.58 -23.32 -14.11
N GLY A 162 10.41 -22.65 -14.88
CA GLY A 162 10.21 -22.56 -16.31
C GLY A 162 10.04 -23.97 -16.90
N LYS A 163 9.01 -24.18 -17.71
CA LYS A 163 8.90 -25.41 -18.47
C LYS A 163 10.14 -25.49 -19.36
N ALA A 164 10.98 -26.48 -19.09
CA ALA A 164 12.03 -26.85 -20.05
C ALA A 164 11.32 -27.07 -21.40
N LYS A 165 11.67 -26.24 -22.39
CA LYS A 165 11.26 -26.48 -23.77
C LYS A 165 12.06 -27.63 -24.35
#